data_df222cb6a69ff320860f05f56f7c7852
#
_entry.id   df222cb6a69ff320860f05f56f7c7852
#
_cell.length_a   1.000
_cell.length_b   1.000
_cell.length_c   1.000
_cell.angle_alpha   90.00
_cell.angle_beta   90.00
_cell.angle_gamma   90.00
#
_symmetry.space_group_name_H-M   'P 1'
#
loop_
_entity.id
_entity.type
_entity.pdbx_description
1 polymer ?
#
loop_
_entity_poly.entity_id
_entity_poly.type
_entity_poly.pdbx_seq_one_letter_code
_entity_poly.pdbx_strand_id
1 'polypeptide(L)'
;MSAGRSGRPVVVVTRRLPDPVEEQVSREFDARLNPADRPFSAAELADALRGADALLPTVTDRLTAEVLAAEPLRARIIANYGVGFNHIDTASAKARGLVVTNTPDVLTDDTADDAIMLMLMVARRGGEGDRHVRAGAWTGWRPTHMLGTRVSGKTLGLVGLGRIGRAVAHRAHYGFRMRVIFHDPYPPPAAVVSELGAEPRGSMDDVLREADFVSLHSPATPETRHLIDARRLALMKRGAFLINNARGDIVDEAALVAALKQGTIAGAGLDVFEREPAVTPDLLTMDNVVLLPHLGSATHETRVAMGLRALDNLKAFFAGAPPRDRVA
;
A
#
# COMPACT_ATOMS: atom_id res chain seq x y z
N MET A 1 -10.38 40.95 5.54
CA MET A 1 -11.31 40.77 4.40
C MET A 1 -10.46 40.43 3.18
N SER A 2 -10.38 39.17 2.78
CA SER A 2 -9.61 38.71 1.62
C SER A 2 -10.42 39.04 0.37
N ALA A 3 -9.86 39.84 -0.52
CA ALA A 3 -10.46 40.15 -1.82
C ALA A 3 -10.77 38.85 -2.57
N GLY A 4 -12.03 38.64 -2.94
CA GLY A 4 -12.51 37.47 -3.66
C GLY A 4 -11.76 37.33 -4.99
N ARG A 5 -11.03 36.26 -5.16
CA ARG A 5 -10.48 35.83 -6.45
C ARG A 5 -11.65 35.38 -7.33
N SER A 6 -11.91 36.11 -8.40
CA SER A 6 -12.93 35.80 -9.42
C SER A 6 -12.44 34.68 -10.35
N GLY A 7 -12.21 33.48 -9.86
CA GLY A 7 -11.79 32.35 -10.69
C GLY A 7 -11.88 31.03 -9.92
N ARG A 8 -11.93 29.89 -10.64
CA ARG A 8 -11.88 28.55 -10.04
C ARG A 8 -10.56 28.34 -9.31
N PRO A 9 -10.53 27.58 -8.18
CA PRO A 9 -9.29 27.26 -7.50
C PRO A 9 -8.32 26.51 -8.42
N VAL A 10 -7.02 26.87 -8.34
CA VAL A 10 -5.96 26.21 -9.09
C VAL A 10 -5.55 24.92 -8.38
N VAL A 11 -5.65 23.79 -9.08
CA VAL A 11 -5.24 22.47 -8.57
C VAL A 11 -4.12 21.90 -9.43
N VAL A 12 -2.97 21.61 -8.82
CA VAL A 12 -1.87 20.90 -9.50
C VAL A 12 -2.02 19.41 -9.25
N VAL A 13 -2.05 18.62 -10.32
CA VAL A 13 -2.07 17.15 -10.32
C VAL A 13 -0.67 16.68 -10.70
N THR A 14 0.00 15.97 -9.79
CA THR A 14 1.44 15.68 -9.92
C THR A 14 1.77 14.51 -10.85
N ARG A 15 0.80 13.65 -11.12
CA ARG A 15 0.94 12.50 -12.02
C ARG A 15 -0.26 12.41 -12.95
N ARG A 16 -0.13 11.69 -14.05
CA ARG A 16 -1.28 11.39 -14.89
C ARG A 16 -2.25 10.48 -14.15
N LEU A 17 -3.51 10.87 -14.10
CA LEU A 17 -4.60 10.11 -13.50
C LEU A 17 -5.49 9.46 -14.58
N PRO A 18 -6.35 8.50 -14.23
CA PRO A 18 -7.34 7.98 -15.18
C PRO A 18 -8.16 9.10 -15.81
N ASP A 19 -8.41 8.99 -17.13
CA ASP A 19 -9.07 10.03 -17.91
C ASP A 19 -10.38 10.58 -17.28
N PRO A 20 -11.30 9.75 -16.72
CA PRO A 20 -12.50 10.28 -16.06
C PRO A 20 -12.21 11.21 -14.87
N VAL A 21 -11.07 11.00 -14.18
CA VAL A 21 -10.65 11.85 -13.05
C VAL A 21 -10.08 13.17 -13.58
N GLU A 22 -9.20 13.12 -14.60
CA GLU A 22 -8.63 14.33 -15.20
C GLU A 22 -9.70 15.21 -15.88
N GLU A 23 -10.69 14.59 -16.52
CA GLU A 23 -11.85 15.30 -17.05
C GLU A 23 -12.64 16.00 -15.96
N GLN A 24 -12.89 15.31 -14.83
CA GLN A 24 -13.67 15.88 -13.75
C GLN A 24 -12.91 16.98 -12.99
N VAL A 25 -11.62 16.80 -12.70
CA VAL A 25 -10.84 17.87 -12.07
C VAL A 25 -10.76 19.12 -12.96
N SER A 26 -10.62 18.94 -14.27
CA SER A 26 -10.59 20.05 -15.24
C SER A 26 -11.93 20.77 -15.39
N ARG A 27 -13.04 20.07 -15.18
CA ARG A 27 -14.39 20.65 -15.19
C ARG A 27 -14.65 21.51 -13.95
N GLU A 28 -14.18 21.08 -12.79
CA GLU A 28 -14.49 21.69 -11.49
C GLU A 28 -13.46 22.74 -11.05
N PHE A 29 -12.21 22.60 -11.47
CA PHE A 29 -11.09 23.44 -11.04
C PHE A 29 -10.30 24.01 -12.24
N ASP A 30 -9.42 25.00 -11.97
CA ASP A 30 -8.33 25.37 -12.88
C ASP A 30 -7.20 24.34 -12.70
N ALA A 31 -7.33 23.22 -13.46
CA ALA A 31 -6.46 22.07 -13.30
C ALA A 31 -5.16 22.22 -14.09
N ARG A 32 -4.04 22.01 -13.41
CA ARG A 32 -2.71 21.89 -14.03
C ARG A 32 -2.30 20.43 -14.01
N LEU A 33 -2.56 19.74 -15.12
CA LEU A 33 -2.29 18.32 -15.29
C LEU A 33 -0.81 18.07 -15.63
N ASN A 34 -0.36 16.84 -15.43
CA ASN A 34 0.98 16.36 -15.82
C ASN A 34 0.88 15.28 -16.92
N PRO A 35 0.64 15.67 -18.18
CA PRO A 35 0.42 14.71 -19.28
C PRO A 35 1.66 13.86 -19.62
N ALA A 36 2.85 14.33 -19.22
CA ALA A 36 4.10 13.58 -19.40
C ALA A 36 4.29 12.46 -18.37
N ASP A 37 3.45 12.40 -17.35
CA ASP A 37 3.53 11.44 -16.22
C ASP A 37 4.92 11.34 -15.57
N ARG A 38 5.68 12.42 -15.59
CA ARG A 38 7.00 12.49 -14.99
C ARG A 38 6.89 12.83 -13.49
N PRO A 39 7.58 12.12 -12.61
CA PRO A 39 7.63 12.51 -11.21
C PRO A 39 8.13 13.95 -11.03
N PHE A 40 7.52 14.71 -10.14
CA PHE A 40 7.98 16.04 -9.78
C PHE A 40 9.23 15.96 -8.88
N SER A 41 10.18 16.82 -9.12
CA SER A 41 11.29 17.09 -8.21
C SER A 41 10.81 17.84 -6.95
N ALA A 42 11.63 17.88 -5.91
CA ALA A 42 11.35 18.66 -4.70
C ALA A 42 11.11 20.16 -5.02
N ALA A 43 11.86 20.72 -5.97
CA ALA A 43 11.70 22.10 -6.41
C ALA A 43 10.36 22.32 -7.11
N GLU A 44 9.94 21.42 -7.99
CA GLU A 44 8.66 21.50 -8.69
C GLU A 44 7.47 21.31 -7.74
N LEU A 45 7.58 20.45 -6.72
CA LEU A 45 6.58 20.32 -5.66
C LEU A 45 6.46 21.62 -4.85
N ALA A 46 7.60 22.25 -4.50
CA ALA A 46 7.61 23.55 -3.84
C ALA A 46 7.00 24.64 -4.70
N ASP A 47 7.29 24.66 -6.01
CA ASP A 47 6.68 25.61 -6.97
C ASP A 47 5.17 25.39 -7.12
N ALA A 48 4.73 24.13 -7.10
CA ALA A 48 3.30 23.82 -7.10
C ALA A 48 2.61 24.37 -5.84
N LEU A 49 3.23 24.25 -4.66
CA LEU A 49 2.69 24.80 -3.40
C LEU A 49 2.63 26.35 -3.41
N ARG A 50 3.56 27.02 -4.11
CA ARG A 50 3.56 28.49 -4.28
C ARG A 50 2.52 28.96 -5.28
N GLY A 51 2.29 28.17 -6.33
CA GLY A 51 1.52 28.59 -7.51
C GLY A 51 0.07 28.13 -7.56
N ALA A 52 -0.33 27.17 -6.73
CA ALA A 52 -1.66 26.57 -6.73
C ALA A 52 -2.39 26.76 -5.38
N ASP A 53 -3.71 26.60 -5.41
CA ASP A 53 -4.56 26.63 -4.20
C ASP A 53 -4.64 25.25 -3.54
N ALA A 54 -4.38 24.19 -4.32
CA ALA A 54 -4.32 22.81 -3.85
C ALA A 54 -3.30 21.98 -4.63
N LEU A 55 -2.78 20.94 -3.97
CA LEU A 55 -1.97 19.90 -4.58
C LEU A 55 -2.72 18.56 -4.50
N LEU A 56 -2.75 17.80 -5.60
CA LEU A 56 -3.23 16.43 -5.68
C LEU A 56 -2.03 15.53 -6.00
N PRO A 57 -1.26 15.11 -4.96
CA PRO A 57 -0.08 14.29 -5.10
C PRO A 57 -0.41 12.80 -5.06
N THR A 58 0.56 11.98 -5.45
CA THR A 58 0.54 10.52 -5.32
C THR A 58 1.62 10.03 -4.36
N VAL A 59 1.67 8.72 -4.12
CA VAL A 59 2.66 8.10 -3.21
C VAL A 59 4.13 8.31 -3.62
N THR A 60 4.38 8.74 -4.85
CA THR A 60 5.73 9.01 -5.36
C THR A 60 6.24 10.41 -5.01
N ASP A 61 5.37 11.31 -4.55
CA ASP A 61 5.69 12.71 -4.29
C ASP A 61 6.13 12.92 -2.84
N ARG A 62 7.41 13.17 -2.61
CA ARG A 62 7.96 13.36 -1.26
C ARG A 62 7.74 14.79 -0.77
N LEU A 63 6.70 15.00 0.02
CA LEU A 63 6.36 16.27 0.66
C LEU A 63 7.02 16.37 2.04
N THR A 64 8.34 16.55 2.03
CA THR A 64 9.17 16.70 3.23
C THR A 64 8.97 18.06 3.89
N ALA A 65 9.45 18.23 5.12
CA ALA A 65 9.44 19.53 5.82
C ALA A 65 10.06 20.65 4.96
N GLU A 66 11.15 20.37 4.23
CA GLU A 66 11.84 21.33 3.35
C GLU A 66 10.94 21.75 2.17
N VAL A 67 10.25 20.81 1.52
CA VAL A 67 9.30 21.11 0.44
C VAL A 67 8.12 21.91 0.97
N LEU A 68 7.60 21.55 2.13
CA LEU A 68 6.48 22.22 2.78
C LEU A 68 6.85 23.61 3.34
N ALA A 69 8.15 23.91 3.50
CA ALA A 69 8.65 25.23 3.89
C ALA A 69 8.61 26.26 2.74
N ALA A 70 8.10 25.90 1.56
CA ALA A 70 7.99 26.81 0.40
C ALA A 70 7.33 28.14 0.74
N GLU A 71 7.95 29.26 0.31
CA GLU A 71 7.42 30.62 0.47
C GLU A 71 7.37 31.36 -0.88
N PRO A 72 6.32 32.16 -1.15
CA PRO A 72 5.09 32.25 -0.34
C PRO A 72 4.23 31.00 -0.49
N LEU A 73 3.63 30.52 0.61
CA LEU A 73 2.72 29.36 0.55
C LEU A 73 1.32 29.81 0.08
N ARG A 74 0.89 29.35 -1.08
CA ARG A 74 -0.46 29.59 -1.60
C ARG A 74 -1.40 28.42 -1.38
N ALA A 75 -0.89 27.19 -1.44
CA ALA A 75 -1.67 25.99 -1.21
C ALA A 75 -2.30 25.98 0.19
N ARG A 76 -3.51 25.47 0.28
CA ARG A 76 -4.28 25.33 1.52
C ARG A 76 -4.66 23.91 1.85
N ILE A 77 -4.65 23.04 0.84
CA ILE A 77 -4.98 21.61 0.98
C ILE A 77 -4.09 20.75 0.08
N ILE A 78 -3.71 19.59 0.62
CA ILE A 78 -3.05 18.49 -0.08
C ILE A 78 -4.03 17.32 -0.08
N ALA A 79 -4.61 17.01 -1.24
CA ALA A 79 -5.55 15.90 -1.42
C ALA A 79 -4.79 14.69 -1.95
N ASN A 80 -4.26 13.86 -1.04
CA ASN A 80 -3.42 12.73 -1.38
C ASN A 80 -4.21 11.64 -2.13
N TYR A 81 -3.71 11.25 -3.30
CA TYR A 81 -4.23 10.14 -4.09
C TYR A 81 -3.68 8.81 -3.56
N GLY A 82 -4.24 8.33 -2.45
CA GLY A 82 -3.83 7.11 -1.75
C GLY A 82 -4.29 7.08 -0.30
N VAL A 83 -4.36 5.88 0.29
CA VAL A 83 -4.64 5.71 1.74
C VAL A 83 -3.41 6.03 2.57
N GLY A 84 -2.24 5.50 2.19
CA GLY A 84 -0.99 5.78 2.89
C GLY A 84 -0.50 7.20 2.58
N PHE A 85 -0.02 7.89 3.60
CA PHE A 85 0.46 9.28 3.52
C PHE A 85 1.82 9.47 4.18
N ASN A 86 2.57 8.41 4.39
CA ASN A 86 3.92 8.44 5.01
C ASN A 86 4.96 9.23 4.19
N HIS A 87 4.68 9.54 2.93
CA HIS A 87 5.48 10.42 2.07
C HIS A 87 5.20 11.93 2.30
N ILE A 88 4.22 12.27 3.14
CA ILE A 88 3.83 13.64 3.50
C ILE A 88 4.19 13.88 4.97
N ASP A 89 5.02 14.89 5.24
CA ASP A 89 5.25 15.35 6.61
C ASP A 89 4.01 16.10 7.12
N THR A 90 3.10 15.34 7.74
CA THR A 90 1.83 15.87 8.24
C THR A 90 2.00 16.84 9.39
N ALA A 91 3.07 16.73 10.20
CA ALA A 91 3.37 17.66 11.28
C ALA A 91 3.74 19.03 10.71
N SER A 92 4.64 19.07 9.74
CA SER A 92 5.01 20.31 9.04
C SER A 92 3.83 20.88 8.25
N ALA A 93 3.03 20.06 7.58
CA ALA A 93 1.83 20.50 6.87
C ALA A 93 0.85 21.21 7.83
N LYS A 94 0.58 20.59 8.98
CA LYS A 94 -0.29 21.14 10.03
C LYS A 94 0.25 22.46 10.61
N ALA A 95 1.56 22.53 10.90
CA ALA A 95 2.19 23.75 11.40
C ALA A 95 2.08 24.93 10.41
N ARG A 96 1.97 24.62 9.10
CA ARG A 96 1.77 25.59 8.01
C ARG A 96 0.29 25.87 7.69
N GLY A 97 -0.65 25.30 8.43
CA GLY A 97 -2.08 25.46 8.20
C GLY A 97 -2.61 24.73 6.95
N LEU A 98 -1.84 23.78 6.41
CA LEU A 98 -2.28 22.93 5.30
C LEU A 98 -3.21 21.84 5.82
N VAL A 99 -4.33 21.63 5.15
CA VAL A 99 -5.17 20.46 5.35
C VAL A 99 -4.62 19.32 4.52
N VAL A 100 -4.48 18.13 5.10
CA VAL A 100 -4.10 16.91 4.38
C VAL A 100 -5.24 15.92 4.42
N THR A 101 -5.61 15.36 3.26
CA THR A 101 -6.62 14.31 3.14
C THR A 101 -6.05 13.10 2.43
N ASN A 102 -6.69 11.95 2.61
CA ASN A 102 -6.37 10.71 1.91
C ASN A 102 -7.63 10.08 1.27
N THR A 103 -7.52 8.85 0.72
CA THR A 103 -8.64 8.18 0.02
C THR A 103 -8.94 6.81 0.65
N PRO A 104 -9.46 6.75 1.89
CA PRO A 104 -9.78 5.50 2.56
C PRO A 104 -11.00 4.80 1.92
N ASP A 105 -11.15 3.53 2.25
CA ASP A 105 -12.23 2.62 1.89
C ASP A 105 -12.22 2.13 0.43
N VAL A 106 -12.04 3.00 -0.53
CA VAL A 106 -12.20 2.74 -1.97
C VAL A 106 -11.22 1.73 -2.57
N LEU A 107 -10.09 1.44 -1.91
CA LEU A 107 -9.08 0.49 -2.39
C LEU A 107 -8.95 -0.77 -1.52
N THR A 108 -9.83 -0.93 -0.52
CA THR A 108 -9.72 -2.00 0.48
C THR A 108 -9.82 -3.38 -0.14
N ASP A 109 -10.78 -3.59 -1.01
CA ASP A 109 -11.04 -4.90 -1.62
C ASP A 109 -9.94 -5.30 -2.58
N ASP A 110 -9.52 -4.42 -3.47
CA ASP A 110 -8.47 -4.72 -4.45
C ASP A 110 -7.12 -4.99 -3.77
N THR A 111 -6.78 -4.20 -2.74
CA THR A 111 -5.55 -4.46 -1.97
C THR A 111 -5.62 -5.79 -1.21
N ALA A 112 -6.81 -6.20 -0.77
CA ALA A 112 -6.99 -7.51 -0.17
C ALA A 112 -6.89 -8.64 -1.21
N ASP A 113 -7.42 -8.44 -2.42
CA ASP A 113 -7.29 -9.38 -3.54
C ASP A 113 -5.83 -9.56 -3.95
N ASP A 114 -5.06 -8.47 -3.98
CA ASP A 114 -3.62 -8.48 -4.25
C ASP A 114 -2.84 -9.29 -3.20
N ALA A 115 -3.15 -9.14 -1.91
CA ALA A 115 -2.54 -9.96 -0.84
C ALA A 115 -2.82 -11.47 -1.04
N ILE A 116 -4.07 -11.83 -1.39
CA ILE A 116 -4.46 -13.21 -1.70
C ILE A 116 -3.73 -13.70 -2.97
N MET A 117 -3.65 -12.88 -4.01
CA MET A 117 -2.92 -13.20 -5.23
C MET A 117 -1.44 -13.49 -4.95
N LEU A 118 -0.75 -12.63 -4.21
CA LEU A 118 0.64 -12.84 -3.80
C LEU A 118 0.81 -14.15 -3.03
N MET A 119 -0.09 -14.43 -2.08
CA MET A 119 -0.09 -15.66 -1.29
C MET A 119 -0.24 -16.90 -2.17
N LEU A 120 -1.18 -16.88 -3.13
CA LEU A 120 -1.40 -17.98 -4.07
C LEU A 120 -0.21 -18.13 -5.04
N MET A 121 0.29 -17.04 -5.57
CA MET A 121 1.39 -17.06 -6.54
C MET A 121 2.67 -17.61 -5.91
N VAL A 122 3.06 -17.17 -4.70
CA VAL A 122 4.28 -17.66 -4.07
C VAL A 122 4.13 -19.11 -3.60
N ALA A 123 3.01 -19.47 -2.97
CA ALA A 123 2.77 -20.82 -2.49
C ALA A 123 2.70 -21.87 -3.62
N ARG A 124 2.13 -21.49 -4.76
CA ARG A 124 1.90 -22.37 -5.91
C ARG A 124 2.93 -22.20 -7.01
N ARG A 125 4.03 -21.43 -6.75
CA ARG A 125 5.11 -21.17 -7.72
C ARG A 125 4.58 -20.56 -9.04
N GLY A 126 3.54 -19.71 -8.94
CA GLY A 126 2.83 -19.19 -10.11
C GLY A 126 3.73 -18.37 -11.05
N GLY A 127 4.54 -17.45 -10.51
CA GLY A 127 5.47 -16.65 -11.30
C GLY A 127 6.58 -17.49 -11.96
N GLU A 128 7.13 -18.47 -11.25
CA GLU A 128 8.10 -19.41 -11.80
C GLU A 128 7.47 -20.29 -12.89
N GLY A 129 6.25 -20.78 -12.67
CA GLY A 129 5.53 -21.59 -13.64
C GLY A 129 5.24 -20.84 -14.93
N ASP A 130 4.82 -19.59 -14.87
CA ASP A 130 4.61 -18.74 -16.05
C ASP A 130 5.92 -18.55 -16.84
N ARG A 131 7.01 -18.19 -16.15
CA ARG A 131 8.35 -18.07 -16.78
C ARG A 131 8.79 -19.38 -17.42
N HIS A 132 8.60 -20.51 -16.74
CA HIS A 132 8.99 -21.83 -17.23
C HIS A 132 8.28 -22.22 -18.55
N VAL A 133 6.97 -21.96 -18.64
CA VAL A 133 6.20 -22.22 -19.86
C VAL A 133 6.63 -21.28 -20.99
N ARG A 134 6.76 -19.97 -20.71
CA ARG A 134 7.18 -18.98 -21.72
C ARG A 134 8.58 -19.21 -22.26
N ALA A 135 9.47 -19.77 -21.44
CA ALA A 135 10.82 -20.17 -21.86
C ALA A 135 10.84 -21.46 -22.72
N GLY A 136 9.70 -22.10 -22.99
CA GLY A 136 9.62 -23.36 -23.71
C GLY A 136 10.22 -24.54 -22.93
N ALA A 137 10.44 -24.42 -21.63
CA ALA A 137 11.10 -25.43 -20.83
C ALA A 137 10.14 -26.54 -20.32
N TRP A 138 8.83 -26.36 -20.51
CA TRP A 138 7.86 -27.36 -20.09
C TRP A 138 7.80 -28.53 -21.11
N THR A 139 8.21 -29.71 -20.64
CA THR A 139 8.28 -30.94 -21.46
C THR A 139 7.14 -31.93 -21.21
N GLY A 140 6.12 -31.52 -20.45
CA GLY A 140 4.94 -32.34 -20.15
C GLY A 140 4.67 -32.47 -18.63
N TRP A 141 3.48 -32.97 -18.29
CA TRP A 141 3.05 -33.18 -16.91
C TRP A 141 3.83 -34.34 -16.25
N ARG A 142 4.25 -34.12 -15.01
CA ARG A 142 4.90 -35.15 -14.18
C ARG A 142 4.43 -35.02 -12.72
N PRO A 143 4.25 -36.13 -11.98
CA PRO A 143 3.71 -36.10 -10.60
C PRO A 143 4.51 -35.25 -9.61
N THR A 144 5.81 -35.07 -9.83
CA THR A 144 6.75 -34.37 -8.94
C THR A 144 7.21 -33.02 -9.51
N HIS A 145 6.65 -32.58 -10.64
CA HIS A 145 7.08 -31.35 -11.29
C HIS A 145 6.51 -30.11 -10.59
N MET A 146 7.38 -29.22 -10.16
CA MET A 146 7.05 -27.90 -9.59
C MET A 146 6.03 -27.96 -8.42
N LEU A 147 6.20 -28.93 -7.52
CA LEU A 147 5.33 -29.05 -6.36
C LEU A 147 5.41 -27.78 -5.50
N GLY A 148 4.24 -27.23 -5.19
CA GLY A 148 4.06 -26.07 -4.30
C GLY A 148 3.39 -26.46 -2.99
N THR A 149 3.01 -25.44 -2.22
CA THR A 149 2.35 -25.58 -0.92
C THR A 149 0.84 -25.35 -1.06
N ARG A 150 0.04 -26.15 -0.35
CA ARG A 150 -1.39 -25.94 -0.22
C ARG A 150 -1.66 -24.70 0.61
N VAL A 151 -2.61 -23.86 0.18
CA VAL A 151 -3.08 -22.68 0.93
C VAL A 151 -4.31 -23.03 1.78
N SER A 152 -5.31 -23.70 1.17
CA SER A 152 -6.56 -24.03 1.87
C SER A 152 -6.34 -24.83 3.15
N GLY A 153 -7.00 -24.42 4.24
CA GLY A 153 -6.92 -25.07 5.55
C GLY A 153 -5.64 -24.78 6.33
N LYS A 154 -4.75 -23.94 5.83
CA LYS A 154 -3.53 -23.49 6.54
C LYS A 154 -3.85 -22.34 7.49
N THR A 155 -2.87 -21.94 8.31
CA THR A 155 -2.99 -20.80 9.22
C THR A 155 -2.45 -19.53 8.57
N LEU A 156 -3.31 -18.52 8.47
CA LEU A 156 -2.93 -17.16 8.09
C LEU A 156 -2.73 -16.31 9.35
N GLY A 157 -1.56 -15.73 9.50
CA GLY A 157 -1.23 -14.76 10.53
C GLY A 157 -1.28 -13.34 9.95
N LEU A 158 -2.08 -12.47 10.55
CA LEU A 158 -2.20 -11.07 10.15
C LEU A 158 -1.47 -10.17 11.14
N VAL A 159 -0.59 -9.34 10.65
CA VAL A 159 0.02 -8.24 11.41
C VAL A 159 -0.71 -6.95 11.05
N GLY A 160 -1.65 -6.55 11.91
CA GLY A 160 -2.64 -5.51 11.65
C GLY A 160 -3.99 -6.08 11.17
N LEU A 161 -5.08 -5.67 11.84
CA LEU A 161 -6.46 -6.04 11.49
C LEU A 161 -7.31 -4.79 11.21
N GLY A 162 -6.70 -3.83 10.48
CA GLY A 162 -7.37 -2.66 9.93
C GLY A 162 -8.34 -3.03 8.79
N ARG A 163 -8.75 -2.05 7.98
CA ARG A 163 -9.70 -2.29 6.88
C ARG A 163 -9.24 -3.40 5.92
N ILE A 164 -8.00 -3.30 5.41
CA ILE A 164 -7.43 -4.27 4.47
C ILE A 164 -7.23 -5.63 5.15
N GLY A 165 -6.62 -5.67 6.35
CA GLY A 165 -6.43 -6.92 7.10
C GLY A 165 -7.73 -7.68 7.35
N ARG A 166 -8.83 -6.97 7.64
CA ARG A 166 -10.17 -7.57 7.77
C ARG A 166 -10.69 -8.15 6.45
N ALA A 167 -10.50 -7.43 5.35
CA ALA A 167 -10.92 -7.90 4.03
C ALA A 167 -10.12 -9.15 3.59
N VAL A 168 -8.82 -9.21 3.93
CA VAL A 168 -7.98 -10.41 3.73
C VAL A 168 -8.43 -11.56 4.64
N ALA A 169 -8.70 -11.29 5.94
CA ALA A 169 -9.22 -12.28 6.88
C ALA A 169 -10.49 -12.95 6.36
N HIS A 170 -11.45 -12.14 5.89
CA HIS A 170 -12.71 -12.63 5.32
C HIS A 170 -12.46 -13.59 4.13
N ARG A 171 -11.64 -13.18 3.16
CA ARG A 171 -11.30 -14.00 1.99
C ARG A 171 -10.60 -15.30 2.37
N ALA A 172 -9.66 -15.23 3.28
CA ALA A 172 -8.91 -16.39 3.75
C ALA A 172 -9.80 -17.38 4.52
N HIS A 173 -10.62 -16.87 5.43
CA HIS A 173 -11.50 -17.70 6.24
C HIS A 173 -12.59 -18.37 5.40
N TYR A 174 -13.39 -17.59 4.69
CA TYR A 174 -14.55 -18.11 3.97
C TYR A 174 -14.19 -18.74 2.61
N GLY A 175 -13.21 -18.17 1.90
CA GLY A 175 -12.81 -18.68 0.58
C GLY A 175 -11.88 -19.89 0.64
N PHE A 176 -10.90 -19.86 1.55
CA PHE A 176 -9.86 -20.89 1.65
C PHE A 176 -9.96 -21.77 2.90
N ARG A 177 -10.95 -21.53 3.76
CA ARG A 177 -11.12 -22.25 5.03
C ARG A 177 -9.83 -22.21 5.88
N MET A 178 -9.10 -21.09 5.84
CA MET A 178 -7.93 -20.90 6.64
C MET A 178 -8.31 -20.59 8.09
N ARG A 179 -7.53 -21.07 9.04
CA ARG A 179 -7.52 -20.53 10.38
C ARG A 179 -6.84 -19.16 10.34
N VAL A 180 -7.52 -18.12 10.80
CA VAL A 180 -6.99 -16.76 10.82
C VAL A 180 -6.60 -16.39 12.25
N ILE A 181 -5.35 -16.04 12.47
CA ILE A 181 -4.84 -15.49 13.72
C ILE A 181 -4.29 -14.09 13.47
N PHE A 182 -4.30 -13.21 14.47
CA PHE A 182 -3.81 -11.86 14.26
C PHE A 182 -3.22 -11.23 15.53
N HIS A 183 -2.38 -10.22 15.31
CA HIS A 183 -1.99 -9.24 16.32
C HIS A 183 -2.21 -7.83 15.78
N ASP A 184 -2.90 -7.01 16.57
CA ASP A 184 -3.10 -5.59 16.32
C ASP A 184 -3.09 -4.85 17.68
N PRO A 185 -2.25 -3.82 17.87
CA PRO A 185 -2.26 -3.05 19.11
C PRO A 185 -3.59 -2.33 19.36
N TYR A 186 -4.39 -2.10 18.30
CA TYR A 186 -5.70 -1.44 18.33
C TYR A 186 -6.76 -2.31 17.64
N PRO A 187 -7.10 -3.48 18.20
CA PRO A 187 -7.97 -4.43 17.54
C PRO A 187 -9.39 -3.85 17.33
N PRO A 188 -10.07 -4.27 16.27
CA PRO A 188 -11.47 -3.91 16.08
C PRO A 188 -12.36 -4.53 17.18
N PRO A 189 -13.63 -4.07 17.30
CA PRO A 189 -14.57 -4.63 18.27
C PRO A 189 -14.70 -6.16 18.17
N ALA A 190 -14.89 -6.83 19.31
CA ALA A 190 -14.94 -8.30 19.40
C ALA A 190 -15.99 -8.95 18.46
N ALA A 191 -17.12 -8.27 18.22
CA ALA A 191 -18.12 -8.75 17.28
C ALA A 191 -17.55 -8.86 15.84
N VAL A 192 -16.77 -7.88 15.40
CA VAL A 192 -16.10 -7.89 14.07
C VAL A 192 -15.07 -9.01 14.01
N VAL A 193 -14.28 -9.20 15.07
CA VAL A 193 -13.28 -10.28 15.16
C VAL A 193 -13.97 -11.65 15.04
N SER A 194 -15.10 -11.84 15.75
CA SER A 194 -15.88 -13.07 15.72
C SER A 194 -16.48 -13.35 14.34
N GLU A 195 -17.02 -12.33 13.68
CA GLU A 195 -17.57 -12.44 12.32
C GLU A 195 -16.51 -12.88 11.29
N LEU A 196 -15.29 -12.44 11.47
CA LEU A 196 -14.15 -12.82 10.61
C LEU A 196 -13.59 -14.22 10.92
N GLY A 197 -14.07 -14.89 11.97
CA GLY A 197 -13.48 -16.13 12.45
C GLY A 197 -12.01 -15.99 12.84
N ALA A 198 -11.60 -14.79 13.24
CA ALA A 198 -10.20 -14.47 13.55
C ALA A 198 -9.92 -14.61 15.04
N GLU A 199 -8.74 -15.11 15.37
CA GLU A 199 -8.31 -15.37 16.74
C GLU A 199 -7.17 -14.39 17.11
N PRO A 200 -7.32 -13.56 18.17
CA PRO A 200 -6.24 -12.68 18.60
C PRO A 200 -5.07 -13.45 19.22
N ARG A 201 -3.87 -12.87 19.09
CA ARG A 201 -2.66 -13.29 19.79
C ARG A 201 -2.13 -12.17 20.67
N GLY A 202 -1.55 -12.55 21.80
CA GLY A 202 -1.00 -11.59 22.76
C GLY A 202 0.17 -10.77 22.21
N SER A 203 0.90 -11.34 21.25
CA SER A 203 2.00 -10.66 20.60
C SER A 203 2.09 -11.01 19.11
N MET A 204 2.75 -10.15 18.34
CA MET A 204 3.09 -10.44 16.95
C MET A 204 4.02 -11.66 16.85
N ASP A 205 4.94 -11.82 17.79
CA ASP A 205 5.86 -12.96 17.82
C ASP A 205 5.12 -14.30 17.90
N ASP A 206 3.96 -14.35 18.57
CA ASP A 206 3.11 -15.56 18.62
C ASP A 206 2.43 -15.81 17.27
N VAL A 207 1.99 -14.74 16.58
CA VAL A 207 1.47 -14.86 15.20
C VAL A 207 2.54 -15.46 14.28
N LEU A 208 3.78 -14.96 14.35
CA LEU A 208 4.87 -15.43 13.50
C LEU A 208 5.20 -16.91 13.73
N ARG A 209 5.17 -17.39 14.98
CA ARG A 209 5.45 -18.80 15.31
C ARG A 209 4.36 -19.76 14.83
N GLU A 210 3.09 -19.31 14.87
CA GLU A 210 1.95 -20.18 14.55
C GLU A 210 1.56 -20.19 13.07
N ALA A 211 1.83 -19.13 12.34
CA ALA A 211 1.36 -18.95 10.98
C ALA A 211 2.12 -19.80 9.95
N ASP A 212 1.40 -20.27 8.93
CA ASP A 212 1.97 -20.83 7.71
C ASP A 212 2.15 -19.74 6.63
N PHE A 213 1.31 -18.71 6.69
CA PHE A 213 1.39 -17.49 5.89
C PHE A 213 1.29 -16.30 6.82
N VAL A 214 2.20 -15.34 6.69
CA VAL A 214 2.17 -14.07 7.42
C VAL A 214 1.91 -12.94 6.44
N SER A 215 0.85 -12.16 6.66
CA SER A 215 0.52 -11.00 5.82
C SER A 215 0.53 -9.71 6.63
N LEU A 216 1.22 -8.70 6.09
CA LEU A 216 1.46 -7.43 6.77
C LEU A 216 0.43 -6.38 6.30
N HIS A 217 -0.25 -5.77 7.27
CA HIS A 217 -1.27 -4.73 7.04
C HIS A 217 -1.13 -3.55 8.01
N SER A 218 0.11 -3.33 8.47
CA SER A 218 0.44 -2.20 9.33
C SER A 218 0.77 -0.95 8.49
N PRO A 219 0.51 0.27 8.99
CA PRO A 219 1.02 1.49 8.36
C PRO A 219 2.54 1.59 8.52
N ALA A 220 3.20 2.36 7.65
CA ALA A 220 4.60 2.74 7.83
C ALA A 220 4.69 3.93 8.81
N THR A 221 5.28 3.68 9.96
CA THR A 221 5.60 4.67 11.00
C THR A 221 7.01 4.41 11.52
N PRO A 222 7.61 5.32 12.28
CA PRO A 222 8.91 5.05 12.91
C PRO A 222 8.92 3.75 13.73
N GLU A 223 7.82 3.40 14.39
CA GLU A 223 7.68 2.21 15.25
C GLU A 223 7.52 0.91 14.44
N THR A 224 7.03 0.99 13.20
CA THR A 224 6.85 -0.16 12.31
C THR A 224 7.98 -0.32 11.30
N ARG A 225 8.96 0.61 11.29
CA ARG A 225 10.14 0.46 10.44
C ARG A 225 10.92 -0.80 10.84
N HIS A 226 11.24 -1.63 9.84
CA HIS A 226 11.91 -2.92 10.02
C HIS A 226 11.22 -3.78 11.11
N LEU A 227 9.88 -3.69 11.16
CA LEU A 227 9.08 -4.48 12.07
C LEU A 227 9.35 -5.99 11.91
N ILE A 228 9.61 -6.41 10.66
CA ILE A 228 10.06 -7.77 10.33
C ILE A 228 11.56 -7.72 10.05
N ASP A 229 12.33 -7.98 11.10
CA ASP A 229 13.78 -8.06 11.12
C ASP A 229 14.27 -9.52 11.08
N ALA A 230 15.59 -9.74 11.13
CA ALA A 230 16.20 -11.07 11.15
C ALA A 230 15.71 -11.94 12.33
N ARG A 231 15.53 -11.34 13.53
CA ARG A 231 15.03 -12.05 14.71
C ARG A 231 13.61 -12.56 14.49
N ARG A 232 12.74 -11.71 13.92
CA ARG A 232 11.35 -12.08 13.67
C ARG A 232 11.18 -13.04 12.51
N LEU A 233 11.99 -12.93 11.47
CA LEU A 233 12.04 -13.93 10.39
C LEU A 233 12.46 -15.31 10.93
N ALA A 234 13.37 -15.37 11.90
CA ALA A 234 13.78 -16.61 12.55
C ALA A 234 12.69 -17.24 13.46
N LEU A 235 11.65 -16.48 13.85
CA LEU A 235 10.50 -17.03 14.57
C LEU A 235 9.50 -17.72 13.66
N MET A 236 9.50 -17.42 12.38
CA MET A 236 8.56 -18.01 11.43
C MET A 236 8.88 -19.50 11.21
N LYS A 237 7.86 -20.26 10.84
CA LYS A 237 8.08 -21.66 10.45
C LYS A 237 8.95 -21.73 9.19
N ARG A 238 9.82 -22.72 9.11
CA ARG A 238 10.68 -22.94 7.93
C ARG A 238 9.89 -23.08 6.61
N GLY A 239 8.66 -23.59 6.66
CA GLY A 239 7.74 -23.70 5.52
C GLY A 239 6.81 -22.51 5.35
N ALA A 240 6.97 -21.42 6.12
CA ALA A 240 6.09 -20.29 6.08
C ALA A 240 6.47 -19.30 4.95
N PHE A 241 5.48 -18.50 4.55
CA PHE A 241 5.61 -17.46 3.54
C PHE A 241 5.29 -16.09 4.14
N LEU A 242 6.05 -15.07 3.74
CA LEU A 242 5.80 -13.67 4.10
C LEU A 242 5.12 -12.95 2.93
N ILE A 243 4.03 -12.22 3.20
CA ILE A 243 3.30 -11.40 2.22
C ILE A 243 3.36 -9.94 2.67
N ASN A 244 3.83 -9.06 1.80
CA ASN A 244 3.87 -7.63 2.05
C ASN A 244 3.33 -6.84 0.86
N ASN A 245 2.13 -6.30 1.01
CA ASN A 245 1.53 -5.31 0.13
C ASN A 245 1.09 -4.06 0.92
N ALA A 246 1.71 -3.84 2.08
CA ALA A 246 1.49 -2.65 2.89
C ALA A 246 2.52 -1.56 2.56
N ARG A 247 3.75 -1.66 3.11
CA ARG A 247 4.88 -0.77 2.81
C ARG A 247 6.20 -1.52 2.90
N GLY A 248 7.15 -1.19 2.02
CA GLY A 248 8.43 -1.90 1.93
C GLY A 248 9.29 -1.78 3.18
N ASP A 249 9.35 -0.60 3.77
CA ASP A 249 10.17 -0.29 4.95
C ASP A 249 9.69 -0.97 6.26
N ILE A 250 8.57 -1.68 6.25
CA ILE A 250 8.13 -2.54 7.35
C ILE A 250 9.03 -3.80 7.46
N VAL A 251 9.62 -4.22 6.36
CA VAL A 251 10.52 -5.38 6.29
C VAL A 251 11.95 -4.90 6.09
N ASP A 252 12.88 -5.42 6.88
CA ASP A 252 14.31 -5.33 6.58
C ASP A 252 14.62 -6.24 5.37
N GLU A 253 14.72 -5.65 4.18
CA GLU A 253 14.95 -6.42 2.94
C GLU A 253 16.28 -7.19 2.96
N ALA A 254 17.31 -6.68 3.62
CA ALA A 254 18.58 -7.39 3.73
C ALA A 254 18.44 -8.65 4.58
N ALA A 255 17.71 -8.54 5.70
CA ALA A 255 17.38 -9.68 6.55
C ALA A 255 16.48 -10.69 5.82
N LEU A 256 15.49 -10.20 5.05
CA LEU A 256 14.62 -11.06 4.23
C LEU A 256 15.41 -11.86 3.18
N VAL A 257 16.29 -11.20 2.44
CA VAL A 257 17.19 -11.86 1.46
C VAL A 257 18.02 -12.96 2.14
N ALA A 258 18.62 -12.68 3.29
CA ALA A 258 19.39 -13.65 4.04
C ALA A 258 18.53 -14.85 4.47
N ALA A 259 17.32 -14.60 5.00
CA ALA A 259 16.38 -15.64 5.43
C ALA A 259 15.92 -16.54 4.27
N LEU A 260 15.65 -15.95 3.10
CA LEU A 260 15.25 -16.67 1.90
C LEU A 260 16.39 -17.55 1.35
N LYS A 261 17.62 -17.02 1.28
CA LYS A 261 18.81 -17.77 0.85
C LYS A 261 19.14 -18.94 1.76
N GLN A 262 18.96 -18.77 3.07
CA GLN A 262 19.22 -19.80 4.07
C GLN A 262 18.07 -20.81 4.21
N GLY A 263 16.91 -20.57 3.58
CA GLY A 263 15.71 -21.37 3.75
C GLY A 263 15.13 -21.28 5.16
N THR A 264 15.32 -20.16 5.85
CA THR A 264 14.70 -19.86 7.14
C THR A 264 13.18 -19.78 7.00
N ILE A 265 12.70 -19.19 5.89
CA ILE A 265 11.32 -19.21 5.42
C ILE A 265 11.26 -19.76 4.00
N ALA A 266 10.09 -20.22 3.57
CA ALA A 266 9.93 -20.87 2.27
C ALA A 266 9.92 -19.88 1.10
N GLY A 267 9.39 -18.68 1.29
CA GLY A 267 9.30 -17.68 0.21
C GLY A 267 8.64 -16.39 0.67
N ALA A 268 8.56 -15.42 -0.23
CA ALA A 268 7.91 -14.15 0.00
C ALA A 268 7.11 -13.66 -1.23
N GLY A 269 5.97 -13.00 -1.00
CA GLY A 269 5.21 -12.25 -1.99
C GLY A 269 5.25 -10.76 -1.64
N LEU A 270 5.80 -9.93 -2.52
CA LEU A 270 6.08 -8.53 -2.27
C LEU A 270 5.46 -7.67 -3.38
N ASP A 271 4.59 -6.74 -3.01
CA ASP A 271 4.06 -5.69 -3.89
C ASP A 271 4.75 -4.35 -3.65
N VAL A 272 5.53 -4.25 -2.56
CA VAL A 272 6.18 -3.02 -2.11
C VAL A 272 7.62 -3.29 -1.70
N PHE A 273 8.50 -2.28 -1.85
CA PHE A 273 9.94 -2.40 -1.60
C PHE A 273 10.44 -1.24 -0.73
N GLU A 274 11.55 -1.47 -0.01
CA GLU A 274 12.10 -0.48 0.92
C GLU A 274 12.53 0.82 0.22
N ARG A 275 12.94 0.74 -1.05
CA ARG A 275 13.49 1.87 -1.83
C ARG A 275 12.83 2.04 -3.19
N GLU A 276 11.52 1.89 -3.26
CA GLU A 276 10.80 2.04 -4.54
C GLU A 276 11.26 3.26 -5.35
N PRO A 277 11.45 3.10 -6.68
CA PRO A 277 11.19 1.91 -7.50
C PRO A 277 12.35 0.91 -7.55
N ALA A 278 13.45 1.12 -6.81
CA ALA A 278 14.56 0.19 -6.77
C ALA A 278 14.20 -1.04 -5.94
N VAL A 279 14.42 -2.22 -6.51
CA VAL A 279 14.28 -3.53 -5.87
C VAL A 279 15.65 -4.06 -5.50
N THR A 280 15.81 -4.65 -4.33
CA THR A 280 17.06 -5.28 -3.92
C THR A 280 17.47 -6.36 -4.94
N PRO A 281 18.67 -6.28 -5.55
CA PRO A 281 19.05 -7.11 -6.71
C PRO A 281 18.93 -8.61 -6.49
N ASP A 282 19.24 -9.08 -5.29
CA ASP A 282 19.12 -10.50 -4.93
C ASP A 282 17.69 -11.03 -5.11
N LEU A 283 16.67 -10.25 -4.76
CA LEU A 283 15.27 -10.64 -4.90
C LEU A 283 14.86 -10.90 -6.35
N LEU A 284 15.47 -10.18 -7.31
CA LEU A 284 15.17 -10.31 -8.75
C LEU A 284 15.50 -11.68 -9.33
N THR A 285 16.38 -12.42 -8.66
CA THR A 285 16.89 -13.71 -9.13
C THR A 285 16.35 -14.91 -8.36
N MET A 286 15.53 -14.68 -7.32
CA MET A 286 14.99 -15.73 -6.48
C MET A 286 13.68 -16.30 -7.03
N ASP A 287 13.63 -17.62 -7.28
CA ASP A 287 12.40 -18.30 -7.72
C ASP A 287 11.33 -18.43 -6.62
N ASN A 288 11.74 -18.41 -5.35
CA ASN A 288 10.83 -18.47 -4.21
C ASN A 288 10.28 -17.10 -3.78
N VAL A 289 10.39 -16.10 -4.65
CA VAL A 289 9.84 -14.74 -4.42
C VAL A 289 8.93 -14.36 -5.58
N VAL A 290 7.78 -13.75 -5.26
CA VAL A 290 6.90 -13.07 -6.21
C VAL A 290 7.02 -11.58 -5.98
N LEU A 291 7.28 -10.83 -7.06
CA LEU A 291 7.49 -9.38 -7.04
C LEU A 291 6.44 -8.72 -7.94
N LEU A 292 5.72 -7.75 -7.39
CA LEU A 292 4.75 -6.92 -8.10
C LEU A 292 5.12 -5.44 -7.95
N PRO A 293 4.82 -4.59 -8.94
CA PRO A 293 5.23 -3.19 -8.95
C PRO A 293 4.18 -2.26 -8.31
N HIS A 294 3.83 -2.48 -7.03
CA HIS A 294 2.87 -1.69 -6.24
C HIS A 294 1.47 -1.66 -6.89
N LEU A 295 0.90 -2.85 -7.09
CA LEU A 295 -0.38 -3.08 -7.78
C LEU A 295 -1.60 -3.14 -6.84
N GLY A 296 -1.45 -3.06 -5.53
CA GLY A 296 -2.52 -3.28 -4.55
C GLY A 296 -3.83 -2.51 -4.80
N SER A 297 -3.80 -1.38 -5.50
CA SER A 297 -4.99 -0.62 -5.92
C SER A 297 -5.12 -0.48 -7.44
N ALA A 298 -4.39 -1.28 -8.22
CA ALA A 298 -4.22 -1.04 -9.66
C ALA A 298 -5.33 -1.68 -10.51
N THR A 299 -6.59 -1.44 -10.18
CA THR A 299 -7.73 -1.66 -11.09
C THR A 299 -8.22 -0.32 -11.63
N HIS A 300 -8.90 -0.36 -12.77
CA HIS A 300 -9.48 0.85 -13.35
C HIS A 300 -10.51 1.48 -12.41
N GLU A 301 -11.39 0.66 -11.86
CA GLU A 301 -12.45 1.03 -10.94
C GLU A 301 -11.92 1.72 -9.69
N THR A 302 -10.96 1.11 -9.04
CA THR A 302 -10.37 1.63 -7.80
C THR A 302 -9.54 2.89 -8.07
N ARG A 303 -8.75 2.94 -9.13
CA ARG A 303 -7.99 4.15 -9.48
C ARG A 303 -8.90 5.33 -9.80
N VAL A 304 -10.03 5.12 -10.49
CA VAL A 304 -11.04 6.16 -10.69
C VAL A 304 -11.68 6.56 -9.36
N ALA A 305 -12.11 5.60 -8.54
CA ALA A 305 -12.75 5.87 -7.25
C ALA A 305 -11.81 6.65 -6.28
N MET A 306 -10.51 6.34 -6.26
CA MET A 306 -9.51 7.10 -5.51
C MET A 306 -9.45 8.56 -5.96
N GLY A 307 -9.42 8.80 -7.27
CA GLY A 307 -9.41 10.16 -7.82
C GLY A 307 -10.66 10.94 -7.47
N LEU A 308 -11.83 10.33 -7.66
CA LEU A 308 -13.10 10.97 -7.33
C LEU A 308 -13.21 11.26 -5.83
N ARG A 309 -12.70 10.37 -4.96
CA ARG A 309 -12.65 10.60 -3.51
C ARG A 309 -11.75 11.79 -3.14
N ALA A 310 -10.58 11.92 -3.78
CA ALA A 310 -9.70 13.07 -3.59
C ALA A 310 -10.37 14.37 -4.04
N LEU A 311 -11.09 14.34 -5.18
CA LEU A 311 -11.85 15.48 -5.69
C LEU A 311 -13.00 15.87 -4.75
N ASP A 312 -13.69 14.91 -4.14
CA ASP A 312 -14.75 15.19 -3.16
C ASP A 312 -14.19 15.93 -1.94
N ASN A 313 -13.00 15.56 -1.46
CA ASN A 313 -12.32 16.28 -0.39
C ASN A 313 -11.95 17.71 -0.82
N LEU A 314 -11.46 17.91 -2.04
CA LEU A 314 -11.17 19.25 -2.58
C LEU A 314 -12.45 20.10 -2.69
N LYS A 315 -13.54 19.55 -3.23
CA LYS A 315 -14.84 20.25 -3.34
C LYS A 315 -15.37 20.68 -1.99
N ALA A 316 -15.38 19.77 -1.01
CA ALA A 316 -15.81 20.08 0.35
C ALA A 316 -14.98 21.23 0.94
N PHE A 317 -13.66 21.17 0.82
CA PHE A 317 -12.75 22.18 1.35
C PHE A 317 -13.01 23.56 0.73
N PHE A 318 -13.11 23.65 -0.61
CA PHE A 318 -13.33 24.94 -1.28
C PHE A 318 -14.75 25.48 -1.13
N ALA A 319 -15.71 24.62 -0.81
CA ALA A 319 -17.07 25.04 -0.40
C ALA A 319 -17.14 25.51 1.05
N GLY A 320 -16.03 25.48 1.82
CA GLY A 320 -16.00 25.86 3.22
C GLY A 320 -16.50 24.77 4.19
N ALA A 321 -16.73 23.55 3.69
CA ALA A 321 -17.10 22.39 4.48
C ALA A 321 -15.85 21.58 4.90
N PRO A 322 -15.87 20.88 6.05
CA PRO A 322 -14.76 20.02 6.44
C PRO A 322 -14.63 18.83 5.46
N PRO A 323 -13.44 18.59 4.91
CA PRO A 323 -13.20 17.37 4.13
C PRO A 323 -13.44 16.12 4.97
N ARG A 324 -14.07 15.12 4.37
CA ARG A 324 -14.45 13.88 5.08
C ARG A 324 -13.23 13.06 5.54
N ASP A 325 -12.16 13.05 4.74
CA ASP A 325 -11.02 12.17 4.93
C ASP A 325 -9.77 12.91 5.40
N ARG A 326 -9.96 13.91 6.25
CA ARG A 326 -8.86 14.69 6.80
C ARG A 326 -7.97 13.84 7.71
N VAL A 327 -6.63 13.90 7.49
CA VAL A 327 -5.59 13.23 8.31
C VAL A 327 -4.68 14.22 9.03
N ALA A 328 -4.62 15.48 8.60
CA ALA A 328 -3.94 16.58 9.29
C ALA A 328 -4.60 17.94 8.96
#